data_1b029218fe377f3f0a4f0523c24c99fd
#
_entry.id   1b029218fe377f3f0a4f0523c24c99fd
#
_cell.length_a   1.000
_cell.length_b   1.000
_cell.length_c   1.000
_cell.angle_alpha   90.00
_cell.angle_beta   90.00
_cell.angle_gamma   90.00
#
_symmetry.space_group_name_H-M   'P 1'
#
loop_
_entity.id
_entity.type
_entity.pdbx_description
1 polymer ?
#
loop_
_entity_poly.entity_id
_entity_poly.type
_entity_poly.pdbx_seq_one_letter_code
_entity_poly.pdbx_strand_id
1 'polypeptide(L)'
;MNIILFPGSFSPFTDGHYGLIARYLQAARDKGLKIDKVKILMSMKEREGINPKVVFKFVSFVYSNDSRIEVVACKQSPVRDVYEEVGDNKNSANTYILARSSKDDDKVVEDFYKAFSRGGKYWYEGCKVVDLKVSRDPIVYTSRKDKNNGKPISGSVAREDLKANDLDSFMQSYQIIMKSEQIVTKDHIKKLFEALKRR
;
A
#
# COMPACT_ATOMS: atom_id res chain seq x y z
N MET A 1 17.88 1.99 -10.80
CA MET A 1 17.01 1.08 -10.00
C MET A 1 15.58 1.14 -10.49
N ASN A 2 14.83 0.04 -10.37
CA ASN A 2 13.39 0.01 -10.61
C ASN A 2 12.66 0.08 -9.27
N ILE A 3 11.89 1.14 -9.06
CA ILE A 3 11.29 1.50 -7.77
C ILE A 3 9.77 1.56 -7.90
N ILE A 4 9.05 0.80 -7.08
CA ILE A 4 7.60 0.95 -6.94
C ILE A 4 7.32 1.93 -5.80
N LEU A 5 6.52 2.96 -6.07
CA LEU A 5 6.03 3.92 -5.10
C LEU A 5 4.56 3.60 -4.80
N PHE A 6 4.24 3.30 -3.55
CA PHE A 6 2.91 2.94 -3.10
C PHE A 6 2.41 3.93 -2.03
N PRO A 7 1.81 5.06 -2.46
CA PRO A 7 1.27 6.06 -1.54
C PRO A 7 -0.09 5.66 -0.99
N GLY A 8 -0.36 5.95 0.28
CA GLY A 8 -1.66 5.71 0.86
C GLY A 8 -1.80 6.12 2.33
N SER A 9 -3.04 6.14 2.81
CA SER A 9 -3.33 6.34 4.24
C SER A 9 -3.31 5.03 5.02
N PHE A 10 -3.61 3.90 4.36
CA PHE A 10 -3.59 2.55 4.94
C PHE A 10 -4.30 2.46 6.31
N SER A 11 -5.53 2.92 6.41
CA SER A 11 -6.24 3.08 7.68
C SER A 11 -7.40 2.07 7.86
N PRO A 12 -7.14 0.85 8.37
CA PRO A 12 -5.83 0.22 8.54
C PRO A 12 -5.31 -0.46 7.27
N PHE A 13 -4.07 -0.97 7.31
CA PHE A 13 -3.49 -1.82 6.26
C PHE A 13 -4.12 -3.23 6.33
N THR A 14 -4.54 -3.77 5.20
CA THR A 14 -5.27 -5.05 5.09
C THR A 14 -4.75 -5.90 3.95
N ASP A 15 -5.26 -7.12 3.80
CA ASP A 15 -4.98 -8.01 2.67
C ASP A 15 -5.22 -7.35 1.29
N GLY A 16 -6.15 -6.41 1.21
CA GLY A 16 -6.38 -5.63 -0.02
C GLY A 16 -5.16 -4.83 -0.45
N HIS A 17 -4.49 -4.18 0.49
CA HIS A 17 -3.26 -3.43 0.24
C HIS A 17 -2.07 -4.36 -0.02
N TYR A 18 -1.94 -5.41 0.78
CA TYR A 18 -0.90 -6.43 0.63
C TYR A 18 -0.96 -7.09 -0.74
N GLY A 19 -2.14 -7.56 -1.14
CA GLY A 19 -2.34 -8.21 -2.43
C GLY A 19 -2.11 -7.27 -3.62
N LEU A 20 -2.37 -5.96 -3.46
CA LEU A 20 -2.06 -4.99 -4.51
C LEU A 20 -0.55 -4.87 -4.73
N ILE A 21 0.26 -4.80 -3.66
CA ILE A 21 1.73 -4.82 -3.79
C ILE A 21 2.19 -6.10 -4.50
N ALA A 22 1.65 -7.26 -4.12
CA ALA A 22 1.98 -8.53 -4.75
C ALA A 22 1.66 -8.55 -6.26
N ARG A 23 0.53 -7.96 -6.67
CA ARG A 23 0.14 -7.83 -8.08
C ARG A 23 1.13 -6.95 -8.86
N TYR A 24 1.58 -5.83 -8.28
CA TYR A 24 2.58 -4.96 -8.92
C TYR A 24 3.92 -5.67 -9.08
N LEU A 25 4.36 -6.41 -8.07
CA LEU A 25 5.58 -7.22 -8.14
C LEU A 25 5.47 -8.33 -9.20
N GLN A 26 4.29 -8.96 -9.33
CA GLN A 26 4.05 -9.96 -10.37
C GLN A 26 4.05 -9.34 -11.76
N ALA A 27 3.32 -8.25 -11.97
CA ALA A 27 3.26 -7.56 -13.26
C ALA A 27 4.64 -7.04 -13.71
N ALA A 28 5.49 -6.62 -12.78
CA ALA A 28 6.87 -6.27 -13.08
C ALA A 28 7.67 -7.48 -13.57
N ARG A 29 7.56 -8.62 -12.88
CA ARG A 29 8.20 -9.88 -13.30
C ARG A 29 7.76 -10.31 -14.69
N ASP A 30 6.45 -10.26 -14.98
CA ASP A 30 5.86 -10.65 -16.27
C ASP A 30 6.39 -9.77 -17.41
N LYS A 31 6.80 -8.54 -17.12
CA LYS A 31 7.47 -7.62 -18.07
C LYS A 31 9.00 -7.68 -18.04
N GLY A 32 9.59 -8.64 -17.33
CA GLY A 32 11.04 -8.78 -17.22
C GLY A 32 11.71 -7.66 -16.40
N LEU A 33 10.94 -6.89 -15.60
CA LEU A 33 11.46 -5.82 -14.75
C LEU A 33 11.81 -6.40 -13.36
N LYS A 34 13.10 -6.40 -13.03
CA LYS A 34 13.55 -6.69 -11.67
C LYS A 34 13.29 -5.46 -10.80
N ILE A 35 12.43 -5.60 -9.80
CA ILE A 35 12.19 -4.51 -8.82
C ILE A 35 13.28 -4.54 -7.76
N ASP A 36 13.96 -3.42 -7.61
CA ASP A 36 15.03 -3.22 -6.64
C ASP A 36 14.47 -2.71 -5.30
N LYS A 37 13.42 -1.88 -5.35
CA LYS A 37 12.79 -1.30 -4.14
C LYS A 37 11.28 -1.09 -4.30
N VAL A 38 10.56 -1.26 -3.18
CA VAL A 38 9.16 -0.84 -3.02
C VAL A 38 9.11 0.13 -1.85
N LYS A 39 8.67 1.36 -2.07
CA LYS A 39 8.48 2.35 -1.01
C LYS A 39 6.99 2.48 -0.70
N ILE A 40 6.59 2.07 0.49
CA ILE A 40 5.23 2.24 1.00
C ILE A 40 5.18 3.59 1.72
N LEU A 41 4.63 4.61 1.04
CA LEU A 41 4.59 5.99 1.52
C LEU A 41 3.31 6.20 2.33
N MET A 42 3.41 6.17 3.66
CA MET A 42 2.27 6.18 4.57
C MET A 42 1.96 7.58 5.10
N SER A 43 0.70 8.00 4.95
CA SER A 43 0.21 9.19 5.65
C SER A 43 0.29 8.99 7.16
N MET A 44 0.89 9.97 7.85
CA MET A 44 0.92 10.00 9.32
C MET A 44 -0.25 10.82 9.91
N LYS A 45 -1.22 11.20 9.07
CA LYS A 45 -2.45 11.86 9.50
C LYS A 45 -3.46 10.81 9.98
N GLU A 46 -4.00 11.04 11.19
CA GLU A 46 -5.09 10.21 11.70
C GLU A 46 -6.32 10.28 10.77
N ARG A 47 -6.95 9.14 10.54
CA ARG A 47 -8.16 9.04 9.73
C ARG A 47 -9.19 8.15 10.42
N GLU A 48 -10.36 8.72 10.70
CA GLU A 48 -11.50 8.01 11.29
C GLU A 48 -11.14 7.27 12.60
N GLY A 49 -10.33 7.89 13.45
CA GLY A 49 -9.89 7.32 14.72
C GLY A 49 -8.78 6.28 14.63
N ILE A 50 -8.24 6.01 13.43
CA ILE A 50 -7.13 5.07 13.25
C ILE A 50 -5.80 5.80 13.49
N ASN A 51 -5.07 5.36 14.51
CA ASN A 51 -3.74 5.89 14.82
C ASN A 51 -2.71 5.43 13.78
N PRO A 52 -2.16 6.33 12.97
CA PRO A 52 -1.24 5.96 11.88
C PRO A 52 0.08 5.37 12.39
N LYS A 53 0.53 5.73 13.60
CA LYS A 53 1.75 5.16 14.20
C LYS A 53 1.61 3.67 14.51
N VAL A 54 0.41 3.24 14.92
CA VAL A 54 0.11 1.82 15.15
C VAL A 54 0.17 1.06 13.84
N VAL A 55 -0.47 1.60 12.79
CA VAL A 55 -0.49 1.00 11.46
C VAL A 55 0.92 0.96 10.86
N PHE A 56 1.70 2.03 10.99
CA PHE A 56 3.08 2.10 10.52
C PHE A 56 3.95 0.99 11.13
N LYS A 57 3.87 0.81 12.45
CA LYS A 57 4.61 -0.27 13.14
C LYS A 57 4.19 -1.65 12.65
N PHE A 58 2.90 -1.86 12.43
CA PHE A 58 2.37 -3.12 11.92
C PHE A 58 2.88 -3.40 10.49
N VAL A 59 2.79 -2.44 9.58
CA VAL A 59 3.26 -2.61 8.18
C VAL A 59 4.76 -2.85 8.14
N SER A 60 5.54 -2.11 8.93
CA SER A 60 6.99 -2.33 9.05
C SER A 60 7.32 -3.73 9.57
N PHE A 61 6.52 -4.26 10.50
CA PHE A 61 6.67 -5.63 10.98
C PHE A 61 6.31 -6.66 9.90
N VAL A 62 5.19 -6.48 9.17
CA VAL A 62 4.77 -7.37 8.07
C VAL A 62 5.90 -7.57 7.06
N TYR A 63 6.61 -6.50 6.70
CA TYR A 63 7.65 -6.54 5.67
C TYR A 63 9.08 -6.60 6.20
N SER A 64 9.27 -6.88 7.49
CA SER A 64 10.62 -6.87 8.12
C SER A 64 11.61 -7.87 7.52
N ASN A 65 11.10 -8.92 6.85
CA ASN A 65 11.93 -9.95 6.20
C ASN A 65 12.21 -9.68 4.70
N ASP A 66 11.59 -8.67 4.09
CA ASP A 66 11.87 -8.30 2.69
C ASP A 66 12.62 -6.97 2.62
N SER A 67 13.95 -7.05 2.47
CA SER A 67 14.83 -5.89 2.41
C SER A 67 14.56 -4.94 1.23
N ARG A 68 13.77 -5.36 0.25
CA ARG A 68 13.36 -4.50 -0.88
C ARG A 68 12.24 -3.55 -0.47
N ILE A 69 11.47 -3.87 0.58
CA ILE A 69 10.30 -3.10 0.97
C ILE A 69 10.68 -2.14 2.10
N GLU A 70 10.52 -0.86 1.82
CA GLU A 70 10.75 0.24 2.76
C GLU A 70 9.43 0.91 3.10
N VAL A 71 9.09 0.98 4.38
CA VAL A 71 7.91 1.70 4.86
C VAL A 71 8.35 3.09 5.31
N VAL A 72 7.78 4.12 4.67
CA VAL A 72 8.17 5.52 4.87
C VAL A 72 7.03 6.31 5.47
N ALA A 73 7.29 6.97 6.60
CA ALA A 73 6.34 7.92 7.19
C ALA A 73 6.39 9.25 6.41
N CYS A 74 5.29 9.60 5.75
CA CYS A 74 5.21 10.83 4.97
C CYS A 74 5.24 12.07 5.85
N LYS A 75 6.02 13.07 5.44
CA LYS A 75 6.11 14.37 6.14
C LYS A 75 4.88 15.23 5.92
N GLN A 76 4.29 15.17 4.74
CA GLN A 76 3.14 15.99 4.35
C GLN A 76 1.99 15.12 3.85
N SER A 77 1.98 14.77 2.58
CA SER A 77 0.99 13.85 2.01
C SER A 77 1.69 12.78 1.17
N PRO A 78 1.17 11.55 1.12
CA PRO A 78 1.78 10.50 0.31
C PRO A 78 1.97 10.88 -1.16
N VAL A 79 1.04 11.62 -1.75
CA VAL A 79 1.15 12.08 -3.14
C VAL A 79 2.30 13.07 -3.30
N ARG A 80 2.44 14.04 -2.39
CA ARG A 80 3.54 15.01 -2.44
C ARG A 80 4.88 14.33 -2.25
N ASP A 81 4.97 13.41 -1.28
CA ASP A 81 6.21 12.68 -1.01
C ASP A 81 6.62 11.80 -2.21
N VAL A 82 5.65 11.30 -3.03
CA VAL A 82 5.95 10.66 -4.33
C VAL A 82 6.68 11.61 -5.27
N TYR A 83 6.19 12.85 -5.42
CA TYR A 83 6.84 13.84 -6.30
C TYR A 83 8.20 14.25 -5.78
N GLU A 84 8.37 14.40 -4.46
CA GLU A 84 9.66 14.70 -3.82
C GLU A 84 10.64 13.54 -4.03
N GLU A 85 10.22 12.28 -3.81
CA GLU A 85 11.05 11.08 -4.02
C GLU A 85 11.63 11.02 -5.44
N VAL A 86 10.79 11.28 -6.45
CA VAL A 86 11.27 11.29 -7.84
C VAL A 86 12.14 12.51 -8.10
N GLY A 87 11.74 13.68 -7.59
CA GLY A 87 12.45 14.96 -7.80
C GLY A 87 13.82 15.03 -7.13
N ASP A 88 13.95 14.47 -5.93
CA ASP A 88 15.21 14.51 -5.16
C ASP A 88 16.28 13.56 -5.73
N ASN A 89 15.88 12.59 -6.54
CA ASN A 89 16.77 11.59 -7.14
C ASN A 89 17.20 11.93 -8.57
N LYS A 90 17.25 13.20 -8.96
CA LYS A 90 17.56 13.69 -10.32
C LYS A 90 18.89 13.19 -10.90
N ASN A 91 19.85 12.85 -10.04
CA ASN A 91 21.16 12.36 -10.46
C ASN A 91 21.20 10.84 -10.65
N SER A 92 20.08 10.15 -10.46
CA SER A 92 19.97 8.69 -10.53
C SER A 92 19.16 8.26 -11.73
N ALA A 93 19.69 7.35 -12.55
CA ALA A 93 18.94 6.71 -13.62
C ALA A 93 17.94 5.68 -13.07
N ASN A 94 16.86 6.17 -12.48
CA ASN A 94 15.82 5.33 -11.88
C ASN A 94 14.60 5.19 -12.80
N THR A 95 13.96 4.04 -12.71
CA THR A 95 12.62 3.80 -13.27
C THR A 95 11.62 3.76 -12.13
N TYR A 96 10.59 4.59 -12.20
CA TYR A 96 9.55 4.68 -11.19
C TYR A 96 8.22 4.12 -11.69
N ILE A 97 7.54 3.41 -10.81
CA ILE A 97 6.23 2.80 -11.03
C ILE A 97 5.34 3.29 -9.91
N LEU A 98 4.27 4.01 -10.24
CA LEU A 98 3.27 4.43 -9.25
C LEU A 98 2.24 3.32 -9.08
N ALA A 99 2.21 2.70 -7.90
CA ALA A 99 1.17 1.76 -7.54
C ALA A 99 -0.07 2.51 -7.08
N ARG A 100 -1.25 2.04 -7.50
CA ARG A 100 -2.55 2.68 -7.26
C ARG A 100 -3.63 1.66 -6.93
N SER A 101 -4.58 2.06 -6.11
CA SER A 101 -5.77 1.27 -5.78
C SER A 101 -6.96 1.61 -6.69
N SER A 102 -8.02 0.82 -6.61
CA SER A 102 -9.29 1.09 -7.33
C SER A 102 -9.99 2.38 -6.87
N LYS A 103 -9.59 2.92 -5.72
CA LYS A 103 -10.14 4.16 -5.14
C LYS A 103 -9.39 5.42 -5.56
N ASP A 104 -8.24 5.26 -6.22
CA ASP A 104 -7.43 6.40 -6.64
C ASP A 104 -8.03 7.02 -7.91
N ASP A 105 -8.05 8.34 -7.95
CA ASP A 105 -8.50 9.10 -9.11
C ASP A 105 -7.52 8.85 -10.27
N ASP A 106 -8.04 8.42 -11.42
CA ASP A 106 -7.26 8.20 -12.63
C ASP A 106 -6.49 9.46 -13.04
N LYS A 107 -7.09 10.63 -12.86
CA LYS A 107 -6.45 11.91 -13.16
C LYS A 107 -5.17 12.14 -12.36
N VAL A 108 -5.15 11.81 -11.07
CA VAL A 108 -3.94 11.94 -10.24
C VAL A 108 -2.81 11.07 -10.77
N VAL A 109 -3.14 9.89 -11.26
CA VAL A 109 -2.17 8.95 -11.83
C VAL A 109 -1.68 9.43 -13.20
N GLU A 110 -2.59 9.87 -14.06
CA GLU A 110 -2.24 10.44 -15.36
C GLU A 110 -1.38 11.68 -15.20
N ASP A 111 -1.71 12.57 -14.27
CA ASP A 111 -0.92 13.78 -13.97
C ASP A 111 0.50 13.42 -13.50
N PHE A 112 0.67 12.35 -12.68
CA PHE A 112 1.99 11.86 -12.29
C PHE A 112 2.80 11.41 -13.52
N TYR A 113 2.26 10.51 -14.34
CA TYR A 113 2.98 10.01 -15.51
C TYR A 113 3.27 11.13 -16.52
N LYS A 114 2.34 12.04 -16.74
CA LYS A 114 2.54 13.21 -17.60
C LYS A 114 3.62 14.14 -17.06
N ALA A 115 3.63 14.38 -15.76
CA ALA A 115 4.60 15.29 -15.12
C ALA A 115 6.05 14.83 -15.25
N PHE A 116 6.29 13.50 -15.20
CA PHE A 116 7.63 12.90 -15.24
C PHE A 116 7.99 12.24 -16.57
N SER A 117 7.10 12.24 -17.55
CA SER A 117 7.42 11.81 -18.92
C SER A 117 8.19 12.89 -19.66
N ARG A 118 8.91 12.53 -20.75
CA ARG A 118 9.70 13.45 -21.56
C ARG A 118 8.86 14.67 -22.01
N GLY A 119 9.34 15.85 -21.68
CA GLY A 119 8.63 17.12 -21.92
C GLY A 119 7.61 17.50 -20.81
N GLY A 120 7.44 16.69 -19.78
CA GLY A 120 6.62 17.03 -18.61
C GLY A 120 7.33 18.01 -17.66
N LYS A 121 6.55 18.68 -16.80
CA LYS A 121 7.00 19.77 -15.91
C LYS A 121 8.17 19.38 -14.98
N TYR A 122 8.21 18.13 -14.54
CA TYR A 122 9.20 17.62 -13.58
C TYR A 122 10.16 16.61 -14.21
N TRP A 123 10.08 16.44 -15.54
CA TRP A 123 10.99 15.52 -16.24
C TRP A 123 12.43 15.98 -16.14
N TYR A 124 13.34 15.02 -16.01
CA TYR A 124 14.79 15.24 -16.13
C TYR A 124 15.43 14.07 -16.88
N GLU A 125 16.62 14.30 -17.43
CA GLU A 125 17.35 13.29 -18.18
C GLU A 125 17.68 12.07 -17.27
N GLY A 126 17.36 10.88 -17.75
CA GLY A 126 17.52 9.63 -16.99
C GLY A 126 16.30 9.22 -16.15
N CYS A 127 15.32 10.11 -15.94
CA CYS A 127 14.05 9.73 -15.30
C CYS A 127 13.19 8.88 -16.24
N LYS A 128 12.75 7.72 -15.78
CA LYS A 128 11.80 6.86 -16.49
C LYS A 128 10.60 6.58 -15.58
N VAL A 129 9.41 6.67 -16.14
CA VAL A 129 8.16 6.27 -15.48
C VAL A 129 7.47 5.19 -16.30
N VAL A 130 6.99 4.14 -15.65
CA VAL A 130 6.37 2.98 -16.31
C VAL A 130 5.03 2.68 -15.64
N ASP A 131 3.95 2.68 -16.43
CA ASP A 131 2.65 2.18 -15.99
C ASP A 131 2.54 0.69 -16.29
N LEU A 132 2.49 -0.14 -15.25
CA LEU A 132 2.40 -1.59 -15.38
C LEU A 132 0.99 -2.08 -15.79
N LYS A 133 -0.02 -1.20 -15.79
CA LYS A 133 -1.42 -1.55 -16.11
C LYS A 133 -1.96 -2.69 -15.22
N VAL A 134 -1.65 -2.66 -13.94
CA VAL A 134 -2.10 -3.68 -12.99
C VAL A 134 -3.60 -3.58 -12.79
N SER A 135 -4.30 -4.74 -12.75
CA SER A 135 -5.71 -4.78 -12.38
C SER A 135 -5.90 -4.19 -10.98
N ARG A 136 -6.87 -3.29 -10.86
CA ARG A 136 -7.26 -2.62 -9.62
C ARG A 136 -8.48 -3.27 -8.96
N ASP A 137 -8.94 -4.41 -9.49
CA ASP A 137 -10.09 -5.11 -8.92
C ASP A 137 -9.85 -5.40 -7.45
N PRO A 138 -10.81 -5.10 -6.59
CA PRO A 138 -10.66 -5.35 -5.17
C PRO A 138 -10.53 -6.85 -4.90
N ILE A 139 -9.76 -7.20 -3.87
CA ILE A 139 -9.76 -8.57 -3.35
C ILE A 139 -11.07 -8.78 -2.61
N VAL A 140 -11.78 -9.85 -2.96
CA VAL A 140 -13.04 -10.24 -2.36
C VAL A 140 -12.95 -11.68 -1.89
N TYR A 141 -13.25 -11.93 -0.63
CA TYR A 141 -13.42 -13.29 -0.14
C TYR A 141 -14.88 -13.70 -0.23
N THR A 142 -15.18 -14.68 -1.06
CA THR A 142 -16.53 -15.25 -1.22
C THR A 142 -16.82 -16.36 -0.21
N SER A 143 -15.80 -16.82 0.51
CA SER A 143 -15.90 -17.88 1.53
C SER A 143 -15.87 -17.36 2.96
N ARG A 144 -16.04 -16.05 3.19
CA ARG A 144 -16.14 -15.49 4.55
C ARG A 144 -17.38 -15.99 5.24
N LYS A 145 -17.22 -16.35 6.51
CA LYS A 145 -18.35 -16.80 7.37
C LYS A 145 -19.01 -15.63 8.12
N ASP A 146 -18.63 -14.40 7.85
CA ASP A 146 -19.12 -13.20 8.51
C ASP A 146 -20.01 -12.33 7.60
N LYS A 147 -20.55 -11.25 8.16
CA LYS A 147 -21.39 -10.24 7.47
C LYS A 147 -20.74 -9.57 6.27
N ASN A 148 -19.42 -9.71 6.10
CA ASN A 148 -18.63 -9.09 5.05
C ASN A 148 -18.36 -10.04 3.89
N ASN A 149 -19.01 -11.21 3.83
CA ASN A 149 -18.88 -12.13 2.70
C ASN A 149 -19.28 -11.44 1.40
N GLY A 150 -18.42 -11.56 0.38
CA GLY A 150 -18.62 -10.89 -0.91
C GLY A 150 -18.26 -9.39 -0.94
N LYS A 151 -17.91 -8.78 0.20
CA LYS A 151 -17.44 -7.39 0.22
C LYS A 151 -15.95 -7.28 -0.10
N PRO A 152 -15.51 -6.18 -0.74
CA PRO A 152 -14.10 -5.91 -0.93
C PRO A 152 -13.33 -5.84 0.40
N ILE A 153 -12.16 -6.49 0.46
CA ILE A 153 -11.27 -6.36 1.61
C ILE A 153 -10.59 -5.00 1.55
N SER A 154 -10.91 -4.17 2.51
CA SER A 154 -10.45 -2.78 2.53
C SER A 154 -10.33 -2.24 3.95
N GLY A 155 -9.58 -1.15 4.10
CA GLY A 155 -9.52 -0.44 5.38
C GLY A 155 -10.88 0.06 5.87
N SER A 156 -11.85 0.33 4.98
CA SER A 156 -13.21 0.74 5.39
C SER A 156 -13.94 -0.41 6.10
N VAL A 157 -13.91 -1.62 5.54
CA VAL A 157 -14.52 -2.80 6.15
C VAL A 157 -13.86 -3.11 7.49
N ALA A 158 -12.54 -3.08 7.56
CA ALA A 158 -11.83 -3.31 8.82
C ALA A 158 -12.16 -2.25 9.90
N ARG A 159 -12.43 -0.98 9.51
CA ARG A 159 -12.90 0.03 10.47
C ARG A 159 -14.33 -0.22 10.97
N GLU A 160 -15.20 -0.73 10.11
CA GLU A 160 -16.55 -1.16 10.52
C GLU A 160 -16.48 -2.28 11.57
N ASP A 161 -15.58 -3.24 11.36
CA ASP A 161 -15.36 -4.34 12.30
C ASP A 161 -14.79 -3.84 13.65
N LEU A 162 -13.85 -2.87 13.60
CA LEU A 162 -13.33 -2.20 14.81
C LEU A 162 -14.43 -1.47 15.58
N LYS A 163 -15.27 -0.69 14.89
CA LYS A 163 -16.42 0.03 15.50
C LYS A 163 -17.44 -0.94 16.11
N ALA A 164 -17.66 -2.09 15.47
CA ALA A 164 -18.55 -3.12 15.93
C ALA A 164 -17.94 -3.99 17.05
N ASN A 165 -16.67 -3.77 17.42
CA ASN A 165 -15.92 -4.63 18.34
C ASN A 165 -15.89 -6.11 17.92
N ASP A 166 -15.83 -6.36 16.63
CA ASP A 166 -15.91 -7.68 16.00
C ASP A 166 -14.50 -8.13 15.57
N LEU A 167 -13.78 -8.78 16.50
CA LEU A 167 -12.42 -9.25 16.25
C LEU A 167 -12.38 -10.35 15.17
N ASP A 168 -13.39 -11.24 15.15
CA ASP A 168 -13.39 -12.35 14.19
C ASP A 168 -13.55 -11.86 12.76
N SER A 169 -14.47 -10.93 12.53
CA SER A 169 -14.60 -10.26 11.22
C SER A 169 -13.35 -9.45 10.86
N PHE A 170 -12.77 -8.73 11.82
CA PHE A 170 -11.53 -7.99 11.61
C PHE A 170 -10.37 -8.90 11.16
N MET A 171 -10.19 -10.05 11.83
CA MET A 171 -9.15 -11.04 11.48
C MET A 171 -9.31 -11.58 10.06
N GLN A 172 -10.53 -11.66 9.53
CA GLN A 172 -10.76 -12.10 8.14
C GLN A 172 -10.09 -11.15 7.10
N SER A 173 -9.84 -9.91 7.46
CA SER A 173 -9.16 -8.94 6.57
C SER A 173 -7.64 -9.10 6.50
N TYR A 174 -7.09 -10.13 7.19
CA TYR A 174 -5.64 -10.38 7.30
C TYR A 174 -5.24 -11.83 6.98
N GLN A 175 -6.11 -12.61 6.35
CA GLN A 175 -5.85 -14.04 6.07
C GLN A 175 -4.68 -14.27 5.13
N ILE A 176 -4.56 -13.44 4.07
CA ILE A 176 -3.45 -13.56 3.10
C ILE A 176 -2.14 -13.19 3.78
N ILE A 177 -2.11 -12.10 4.55
CA ILE A 177 -0.93 -11.66 5.29
C ILE A 177 -0.45 -12.76 6.24
N MET A 178 -1.35 -13.32 7.05
CA MET A 178 -1.00 -14.41 7.98
C MET A 178 -0.53 -15.68 7.27
N LYS A 179 -1.05 -15.97 6.07
CA LYS A 179 -0.62 -17.14 5.29
C LYS A 179 0.71 -16.92 4.59
N SER A 180 0.96 -15.73 4.08
CA SER A 180 2.13 -15.40 3.28
C SER A 180 3.32 -15.01 4.15
N GLU A 181 3.06 -14.25 5.20
CA GLU A 181 4.08 -13.76 6.13
C GLU A 181 4.06 -14.60 7.41
N GLN A 182 4.86 -15.64 7.45
CA GLN A 182 4.86 -16.61 8.57
C GLN A 182 5.15 -15.98 9.95
N ILE A 183 5.77 -14.80 9.98
CA ILE A 183 5.99 -14.04 11.21
C ILE A 183 4.69 -13.41 11.77
N VAL A 184 3.65 -13.25 10.93
CA VAL A 184 2.39 -12.63 11.34
C VAL A 184 1.42 -13.71 11.80
N THR A 185 1.07 -13.69 13.08
CA THR A 185 0.17 -14.66 13.72
C THR A 185 -1.17 -14.02 14.09
N LYS A 186 -2.15 -14.85 14.46
CA LYS A 186 -3.43 -14.38 15.00
C LYS A 186 -3.25 -13.46 16.21
N ASP A 187 -2.27 -13.72 17.07
CA ASP A 187 -1.99 -12.86 18.23
C ASP A 187 -1.50 -11.47 17.82
N HIS A 188 -0.73 -11.35 16.74
CA HIS A 188 -0.33 -10.06 16.21
C HIS A 188 -1.54 -9.26 15.71
N ILE A 189 -2.49 -9.92 15.02
CA ILE A 189 -3.71 -9.26 14.56
C ILE A 189 -4.63 -8.88 15.73
N LYS A 190 -4.72 -9.71 16.77
CA LYS A 190 -5.44 -9.38 18.00
C LYS A 190 -4.83 -8.15 18.71
N LYS A 191 -3.50 -8.10 18.83
CA LYS A 191 -2.79 -6.94 19.39
C LYS A 191 -3.00 -5.70 18.55
N LEU A 192 -2.99 -5.81 17.22
CA LEU A 192 -3.30 -4.71 16.31
C LEU A 192 -4.74 -4.19 16.56
N PHE A 193 -5.71 -5.09 16.62
CA PHE A 193 -7.11 -4.75 16.90
C PHE A 193 -7.25 -3.96 18.20
N GLU A 194 -6.68 -4.45 19.30
CA GLU A 194 -6.73 -3.80 20.59
C GLU A 194 -6.00 -2.43 20.59
N ALA A 195 -4.88 -2.33 19.90
CA ALA A 195 -4.13 -1.08 19.79
C ALA A 195 -4.88 0.00 18.97
N LEU A 196 -5.64 -0.42 17.95
CA LEU A 196 -6.43 0.50 17.12
C LEU A 196 -7.74 0.94 17.80
N LYS A 197 -8.25 0.19 18.78
CA LYS A 197 -9.43 0.56 19.58
C LYS A 197 -9.12 1.59 20.66
N ARG A 198 -7.88 1.67 21.13
CA ARG A 198 -7.47 2.63 22.17
C ARG A 198 -7.39 4.02 21.54
N ARG A 199 -8.35 4.87 21.88
CA ARG A 199 -8.37 6.28 21.55
C ARG A 199 -7.48 7.07 22.50
#